data_b7442283c6182eaf21ce6975d9e9e6e5
#
_entry.id   b7442283c6182eaf21ce6975d9e9e6e5
#
_cell.length_a   1.000
_cell.length_b   1.000
_cell.length_c   1.000
_cell.angle_alpha   90.00
_cell.angle_beta   90.00
_cell.angle_gamma   90.00
#
_symmetry.space_group_name_H-M   'P 1'
#
loop_
_entity.id
_entity.type
_entity.pdbx_description
1 polymer ?
#
loop_
_entity_poly.entity_id
_entity_poly.type
_entity_poly.pdbx_seq_one_letter_code
_entity_poly.pdbx_strand_id
1 'polypeptide(L)'
;KSLVEKRVRDEIKRGVQTIQYQVVTLLTTNGQAPFVTMFMYLDEVPEGKTRDDLAMIIEEVMKQRMQGVKNEKGVWITPAFPKLIYVLDEDNITPDAPYYYLTELAAKCTAKRMVPDYISAKKMRELKGDVYTCMGCRSFLTPDRSYVKGNLANAGNYREGERKYYGRFNQGVVTVNLVDIGLSARKDMNRFWEIFDERMELCHRAMRCRHERLKGTLSDAAPILWQYGALARLKKGETIDKLLYDGYSTLSLGYAGLWECVYSLIEKKLTEPEGKKLGLEIMQKLNDYCAKWKEAENIDYSIYGTPLESTTYSFAKSLQRRFGIVKGVTDRNYITNSYHVHVTEPIDAFSKLKLESEFQALSPGGAISYVEVPNMQDNIPAVLQVIRYIYDNIMYAELNTKSDYCQVCGYDGEIKIIEDDGKLVWECPQHRSRNNWHTSGSWLAR
;
A
#
# COMPACT_ATOMS: atom_id res chain seq x y z
N LYS A 1 40.29 -12.58 -5.02
CA LYS A 1 39.13 -11.67 -5.21
C LYS A 1 37.87 -12.49 -5.54
N SER A 2 37.90 -13.40 -6.53
CA SER A 2 36.72 -14.21 -6.93
C SER A 2 36.18 -15.15 -5.83
N LEU A 3 37.09 -15.75 -5.00
CA LEU A 3 36.66 -16.64 -3.92
C LEU A 3 35.96 -15.87 -2.79
N VAL A 4 36.41 -14.67 -2.45
CA VAL A 4 35.77 -13.78 -1.47
C VAL A 4 34.38 -13.39 -1.96
N GLU A 5 34.28 -12.94 -3.20
CA GLU A 5 33.01 -12.53 -3.80
C GLU A 5 32.01 -13.70 -3.82
N LYS A 6 32.43 -14.89 -4.19
CA LYS A 6 31.60 -16.08 -4.16
C LYS A 6 31.08 -16.36 -2.74
N ARG A 7 31.93 -16.30 -1.72
CA ARG A 7 31.53 -16.51 -0.32
C ARG A 7 30.55 -15.44 0.16
N VAL A 8 30.77 -14.19 -0.21
CA VAL A 8 29.85 -13.09 0.14
C VAL A 8 28.47 -13.32 -0.49
N ARG A 9 28.41 -13.66 -1.78
CA ARG A 9 27.14 -13.98 -2.44
C ARG A 9 26.44 -15.21 -1.82
N ASP A 10 27.17 -16.24 -1.47
CA ASP A 10 26.62 -17.42 -0.81
C ASP A 10 26.06 -17.06 0.58
N GLU A 11 26.69 -16.17 1.32
CA GLU A 11 26.23 -15.72 2.63
C GLU A 11 24.98 -14.84 2.51
N ILE A 12 24.96 -13.88 1.57
CA ILE A 12 23.78 -13.07 1.27
C ILE A 12 22.60 -13.98 0.90
N LYS A 13 22.81 -14.96 0.04
CA LYS A 13 21.78 -15.94 -0.36
C LYS A 13 21.18 -16.65 0.83
N ARG A 14 22.01 -17.17 1.75
CA ARG A 14 21.55 -17.84 2.98
C ARG A 14 20.80 -16.89 3.90
N GLY A 15 21.32 -15.66 4.08
CA GLY A 15 20.70 -14.63 4.90
C GLY A 15 19.31 -14.27 4.39
N VAL A 16 19.17 -13.99 3.10
CA VAL A 16 17.88 -13.68 2.46
C VAL A 16 16.89 -14.84 2.58
N GLN A 17 17.34 -16.08 2.33
CA GLN A 17 16.48 -17.26 2.48
C GLN A 17 16.04 -17.43 3.94
N THR A 18 16.92 -17.19 4.90
CA THR A 18 16.60 -17.25 6.32
C THR A 18 15.55 -16.21 6.69
N ILE A 19 15.67 -14.96 6.21
CA ILE A 19 14.67 -13.91 6.44
C ILE A 19 13.31 -14.32 5.89
N GLN A 20 13.24 -14.79 4.64
CA GLN A 20 11.98 -15.24 4.04
C GLN A 20 11.34 -16.37 4.83
N TYR A 21 12.14 -17.39 5.22
CA TYR A 21 11.66 -18.52 5.99
C TYR A 21 11.14 -18.09 7.36
N GLN A 22 11.88 -17.25 8.09
CA GLN A 22 11.48 -16.77 9.40
C GLN A 22 10.19 -15.96 9.34
N VAL A 23 10.04 -15.05 8.38
CA VAL A 23 8.83 -14.25 8.24
C VAL A 23 7.60 -15.11 7.95
N VAL A 24 7.74 -16.19 7.18
CA VAL A 24 6.63 -17.12 6.88
C VAL A 24 6.27 -18.01 8.06
N THR A 25 7.24 -18.39 8.88
CA THR A 25 7.04 -19.34 10.00
C THR A 25 6.69 -18.66 11.32
N LEU A 26 6.94 -17.37 11.46
CA LEU A 26 6.58 -16.60 12.64
C LEU A 26 5.11 -16.20 12.62
N LEU A 27 4.48 -16.26 13.78
CA LEU A 27 3.14 -15.74 14.01
C LEU A 27 3.17 -14.67 15.08
N THR A 28 2.34 -13.65 14.94
CA THR A 28 2.07 -12.70 16.01
C THR A 28 1.30 -13.38 17.15
N THR A 29 1.23 -12.74 18.31
CA THR A 29 0.43 -13.24 19.45
C THR A 29 -1.05 -13.49 19.09
N ASN A 30 -1.55 -12.83 18.06
CA ASN A 30 -2.93 -12.99 17.56
C ASN A 30 -3.04 -14.06 16.46
N GLY A 31 -1.98 -14.82 16.19
CA GLY A 31 -1.97 -15.87 15.17
C GLY A 31 -1.91 -15.37 13.72
N GLN A 32 -1.52 -14.11 13.50
CA GLN A 32 -1.36 -13.54 12.17
C GLN A 32 0.11 -13.58 11.72
N ALA A 33 0.34 -13.66 10.41
CA ALA A 33 1.67 -13.50 9.86
C ALA A 33 2.20 -12.07 10.12
N PRO A 34 3.50 -11.88 10.43
CA PRO A 34 4.08 -10.56 10.59
C PRO A 34 3.98 -9.75 9.29
N PHE A 35 3.42 -8.55 9.37
CA PHE A 35 3.34 -7.66 8.23
C PHE A 35 4.66 -6.89 8.10
N VAL A 36 5.58 -7.44 7.32
CA VAL A 36 6.93 -6.91 7.12
C VAL A 36 7.06 -6.41 5.69
N THR A 37 7.63 -5.21 5.50
CA THR A 37 7.95 -4.62 4.21
C THR A 37 9.45 -4.47 4.08
N MET A 38 9.99 -4.87 2.92
CA MET A 38 11.38 -4.57 2.50
C MET A 38 11.34 -3.46 1.46
N PHE A 39 11.94 -2.34 1.80
CA PHE A 39 12.04 -1.18 0.93
C PHE A 39 13.40 -1.19 0.24
N MET A 40 13.40 -1.51 -1.05
CA MET A 40 14.60 -1.69 -1.86
C MET A 40 14.90 -0.39 -2.62
N TYR A 41 15.70 0.47 -2.01
CA TYR A 41 16.05 1.78 -2.51
C TYR A 41 17.58 1.97 -2.51
N LEU A 42 18.17 2.18 -3.67
CA LEU A 42 19.63 2.26 -3.83
C LEU A 42 20.22 3.55 -3.23
N ASP A 43 19.52 4.67 -3.39
CA ASP A 43 19.96 5.97 -2.88
C ASP A 43 19.81 6.14 -1.35
N GLU A 44 19.38 5.07 -0.63
CA GLU A 44 19.44 4.97 0.82
C GLU A 44 20.88 5.04 1.36
N VAL A 45 21.85 4.69 0.51
CA VAL A 45 23.27 4.67 0.85
C VAL A 45 24.11 5.45 -0.15
N PRO A 46 25.28 5.99 0.26
CA PRO A 46 26.17 6.71 -0.63
C PRO A 46 26.60 5.87 -1.85
N GLU A 47 26.89 6.57 -2.96
CA GLU A 47 27.47 5.95 -4.16
C GLU A 47 28.78 5.20 -3.86
N GLY A 48 29.11 4.26 -4.74
CA GLY A 48 30.31 3.45 -4.65
C GLY A 48 30.04 2.07 -4.05
N LYS A 49 31.05 1.51 -3.36
CA LYS A 49 31.02 0.12 -2.91
C LYS A 49 29.80 -0.24 -2.04
N THR A 50 29.35 0.66 -1.18
CA THR A 50 28.20 0.40 -0.30
C THR A 50 26.92 0.26 -1.11
N ARG A 51 26.73 1.07 -2.16
CA ARG A 51 25.60 0.96 -3.08
C ARG A 51 25.67 -0.31 -3.92
N ASP A 52 26.86 -0.70 -4.37
CA ASP A 52 27.08 -1.98 -5.07
C ASP A 52 26.74 -3.18 -4.16
N ASP A 53 27.14 -3.13 -2.89
CA ASP A 53 26.83 -4.18 -1.91
C ASP A 53 25.30 -4.25 -1.64
N LEU A 54 24.62 -3.10 -1.54
CA LEU A 54 23.15 -3.03 -1.42
C LEU A 54 22.47 -3.56 -2.70
N ALA A 55 22.97 -3.22 -3.88
CA ALA A 55 22.45 -3.73 -5.14
C ALA A 55 22.56 -5.28 -5.21
N MET A 56 23.64 -5.84 -4.71
CA MET A 56 23.81 -7.31 -4.62
C MET A 56 22.78 -7.95 -3.66
N ILE A 57 22.46 -7.29 -2.55
CA ILE A 57 21.43 -7.77 -1.62
C ILE A 57 20.05 -7.70 -2.29
N ILE A 58 19.70 -6.58 -2.95
CA ILE A 58 18.44 -6.41 -3.67
C ILE A 58 18.30 -7.46 -4.77
N GLU A 59 19.35 -7.70 -5.54
CA GLU A 59 19.41 -8.75 -6.56
C GLU A 59 19.03 -10.12 -5.97
N GLU A 60 19.64 -10.49 -4.84
CA GLU A 60 19.40 -11.77 -4.21
C GLU A 60 18.00 -11.87 -3.59
N VAL A 61 17.46 -10.78 -3.01
CA VAL A 61 16.08 -10.73 -2.52
C VAL A 61 15.07 -11.07 -3.62
N MET A 62 15.24 -10.51 -4.81
CA MET A 62 14.36 -10.79 -5.95
C MET A 62 14.52 -12.24 -6.44
N LYS A 63 15.77 -12.74 -6.54
CA LYS A 63 16.03 -14.13 -6.92
C LYS A 63 15.41 -15.14 -5.96
N GLN A 64 15.56 -14.90 -4.65
CA GLN A 64 14.98 -15.77 -3.63
C GLN A 64 13.46 -15.68 -3.58
N ARG A 65 12.86 -14.53 -3.89
CA ARG A 65 11.42 -14.40 -4.05
C ARG A 65 10.91 -15.21 -5.24
N MET A 66 11.59 -15.19 -6.37
CA MET A 66 11.22 -16.01 -7.53
C MET A 66 11.35 -17.51 -7.23
N GLN A 67 12.34 -17.92 -6.44
CA GLN A 67 12.50 -19.30 -6.00
C GLN A 67 11.43 -19.72 -4.99
N GLY A 68 11.15 -18.87 -4.00
CA GLY A 68 10.25 -19.15 -2.89
C GLY A 68 10.91 -19.87 -1.72
N VAL A 69 10.08 -20.48 -0.86
CA VAL A 69 10.48 -21.32 0.25
C VAL A 69 9.87 -22.71 0.12
N LYS A 70 10.55 -23.75 0.60
CA LYS A 70 9.99 -25.10 0.60
C LYS A 70 8.99 -25.29 1.75
N ASN A 71 7.81 -25.80 1.43
CA ASN A 71 6.87 -26.26 2.43
C ASN A 71 7.26 -27.65 2.99
N GLU A 72 6.48 -28.17 3.92
CA GLU A 72 6.69 -29.50 4.54
C GLU A 72 6.67 -30.68 3.55
N LYS A 73 6.00 -30.48 2.40
CA LYS A 73 5.97 -31.48 1.30
C LYS A 73 7.12 -31.33 0.31
N GLY A 74 8.08 -30.43 0.60
CA GLY A 74 9.22 -30.14 -0.27
C GLY A 74 8.90 -29.32 -1.52
N VAL A 75 7.66 -28.81 -1.64
CA VAL A 75 7.22 -27.95 -2.76
C VAL A 75 7.64 -26.52 -2.50
N TRP A 76 8.19 -25.85 -3.51
CA TRP A 76 8.51 -24.44 -3.45
C TRP A 76 7.22 -23.61 -3.52
N ILE A 77 7.00 -22.76 -2.53
CA ILE A 77 5.86 -21.85 -2.45
C ILE A 77 6.34 -20.41 -2.40
N THR A 78 5.54 -19.49 -2.94
CA THR A 78 5.82 -18.06 -2.87
C THR A 78 5.33 -17.51 -1.54
N PRO A 79 6.22 -16.92 -0.71
CA PRO A 79 5.80 -16.31 0.54
C PRO A 79 5.06 -15.00 0.27
N ALA A 80 3.97 -14.74 1.03
CA ALA A 80 3.26 -13.45 0.97
C ALA A 80 4.12 -12.31 1.52
N PHE A 81 4.90 -12.57 2.57
CA PHE A 81 5.78 -11.61 3.22
C PHE A 81 7.25 -12.07 3.19
N PRO A 82 8.19 -11.10 3.30
CA PRO A 82 8.01 -9.66 3.36
C PRO A 82 7.39 -9.10 2.07
N LYS A 83 6.55 -8.05 2.17
CA LYS A 83 6.17 -7.26 1.00
C LYS A 83 7.42 -6.62 0.41
N LEU A 84 7.61 -6.71 -0.90
CA LEU A 84 8.75 -6.11 -1.59
C LEU A 84 8.31 -4.85 -2.29
N ILE A 85 9.00 -3.74 -2.02
CA ILE A 85 8.82 -2.46 -2.71
C ILE A 85 10.15 -2.10 -3.36
N TYR A 86 10.15 -1.89 -4.67
CA TYR A 86 11.33 -1.50 -5.44
C TYR A 86 11.19 -0.06 -5.92
N VAL A 87 12.16 0.77 -5.56
CA VAL A 87 12.18 2.18 -5.95
C VAL A 87 12.86 2.33 -7.29
N LEU A 88 12.12 2.95 -8.22
CA LEU A 88 12.60 3.33 -9.55
C LEU A 88 13.22 4.72 -9.45
N ASP A 89 14.48 4.85 -9.85
CA ASP A 89 15.22 6.10 -9.85
C ASP A 89 16.12 6.22 -11.09
N GLU A 90 16.81 7.32 -11.26
CA GLU A 90 17.67 7.59 -12.43
C GLU A 90 18.77 6.55 -12.60
N ASP A 91 19.29 5.99 -11.51
CA ASP A 91 20.37 5.00 -11.50
C ASP A 91 19.94 3.58 -11.92
N ASN A 92 18.63 3.33 -12.10
CA ASN A 92 18.11 2.00 -12.42
C ASN A 92 17.02 1.93 -13.47
N ILE A 93 16.51 3.07 -13.99
CA ILE A 93 15.30 3.08 -14.85
C ILE A 93 15.58 3.04 -16.34
N THR A 94 16.77 3.42 -16.81
CA THR A 94 17.13 3.42 -18.22
C THR A 94 18.18 2.35 -18.55
N PRO A 95 18.21 1.79 -19.78
CA PRO A 95 19.14 0.72 -20.15
C PRO A 95 20.61 1.05 -19.96
N ASP A 96 20.98 2.32 -19.99
CA ASP A 96 22.35 2.84 -19.75
C ASP A 96 22.65 3.10 -18.28
N ALA A 97 21.65 2.99 -17.40
CA ALA A 97 21.84 3.19 -15.97
C ALA A 97 22.62 2.03 -15.33
N PRO A 98 23.49 2.31 -14.34
CA PRO A 98 24.41 1.32 -13.78
C PRO A 98 23.71 0.12 -13.12
N TYR A 99 22.51 0.31 -12.61
CA TYR A 99 21.74 -0.72 -11.93
C TYR A 99 20.47 -1.15 -12.70
N TYR A 100 20.36 -0.84 -14.00
CA TYR A 100 19.21 -1.22 -14.81
C TYR A 100 18.91 -2.73 -14.80
N TYR A 101 19.95 -3.56 -14.68
CA TYR A 101 19.79 -5.02 -14.55
C TYR A 101 18.89 -5.45 -13.38
N LEU A 102 18.81 -4.63 -12.30
CA LEU A 102 17.88 -4.87 -11.19
C LEU A 102 16.43 -4.63 -11.62
N THR A 103 16.18 -3.62 -12.45
CA THR A 103 14.85 -3.36 -13.00
C THR A 103 14.42 -4.45 -13.97
N GLU A 104 15.33 -4.98 -14.79
CA GLU A 104 15.04 -6.18 -15.61
C GLU A 104 14.73 -7.42 -14.74
N LEU A 105 15.47 -7.59 -13.65
CA LEU A 105 15.21 -8.68 -12.69
C LEU A 105 13.88 -8.47 -11.96
N ALA A 106 13.55 -7.24 -11.57
CA ALA A 106 12.28 -6.88 -10.97
C ALA A 106 11.11 -7.19 -11.93
N ALA A 107 11.24 -6.83 -13.22
CA ALA A 107 10.25 -7.16 -14.24
C ALA A 107 10.01 -8.68 -14.37
N LYS A 108 11.08 -9.48 -14.36
CA LYS A 108 10.97 -10.96 -14.36
C LYS A 108 10.31 -11.49 -13.09
N CYS A 109 10.64 -10.89 -11.93
CA CYS A 109 10.04 -11.26 -10.65
C CYS A 109 8.54 -10.91 -10.65
N THR A 110 8.15 -9.72 -11.13
CA THR A 110 6.76 -9.31 -11.25
C THR A 110 5.98 -10.24 -12.17
N ALA A 111 6.50 -10.54 -13.35
CA ALA A 111 5.84 -11.46 -14.30
C ALA A 111 5.60 -12.84 -13.71
N LYS A 112 6.45 -13.30 -12.80
CA LYS A 112 6.39 -14.63 -12.18
C LYS A 112 5.66 -14.64 -10.84
N ARG A 113 5.76 -13.57 -10.04
CA ARG A 113 5.33 -13.57 -8.62
C ARG A 113 4.48 -12.37 -8.21
N MET A 114 4.15 -11.47 -9.13
CA MET A 114 3.37 -10.24 -8.90
C MET A 114 4.00 -9.31 -7.84
N VAL A 115 5.30 -9.37 -7.70
CA VAL A 115 6.13 -8.54 -6.82
C VAL A 115 7.48 -8.29 -7.49
N PRO A 116 8.16 -7.16 -7.21
CA PRO A 116 7.85 -6.13 -6.22
C PRO A 116 6.79 -5.15 -6.68
N ASP A 117 6.24 -4.38 -5.73
CA ASP A 117 5.56 -3.13 -6.03
C ASP A 117 6.58 -2.07 -6.43
N TYR A 118 6.13 -1.04 -7.15
CA TYR A 118 7.00 -0.01 -7.69
C TYR A 118 6.67 1.37 -7.11
N ILE A 119 7.69 2.07 -6.62
CA ILE A 119 7.62 3.49 -6.27
C ILE A 119 8.50 4.28 -7.22
N SER A 120 7.95 5.34 -7.80
CA SER A 120 8.70 6.34 -8.55
C SER A 120 9.35 7.34 -7.62
N ALA A 121 10.68 7.34 -7.51
CA ALA A 121 11.43 8.34 -6.76
C ALA A 121 11.15 9.74 -7.29
N LYS A 122 11.12 9.92 -8.62
CA LYS A 122 10.78 11.17 -9.29
C LYS A 122 9.44 11.74 -8.80
N LYS A 123 8.37 10.94 -8.88
CA LYS A 123 7.03 11.37 -8.46
C LYS A 123 6.91 11.54 -6.95
N MET A 124 7.62 10.74 -6.19
CA MET A 124 7.61 10.87 -4.74
C MET A 124 8.32 12.14 -4.28
N ARG A 125 9.46 12.50 -4.88
CA ARG A 125 10.11 13.78 -4.62
C ARG A 125 9.23 14.97 -5.00
N GLU A 126 8.52 14.91 -6.15
CA GLU A 126 7.58 15.94 -6.56
C GLU A 126 6.43 16.13 -5.56
N LEU A 127 5.85 15.04 -5.04
CA LEU A 127 4.65 15.07 -4.19
C LEU A 127 4.97 15.22 -2.69
N LYS A 128 6.10 14.72 -2.22
CA LYS A 128 6.43 14.59 -0.79
C LYS A 128 7.75 15.26 -0.39
N GLY A 129 8.53 15.69 -1.36
CA GLY A 129 9.82 16.36 -1.14
C GLY A 129 11.00 15.43 -0.90
N ASP A 130 10.75 14.14 -0.67
CA ASP A 130 11.81 13.13 -0.50
C ASP A 130 11.27 11.72 -0.79
N VAL A 131 12.17 10.73 -0.81
CA VAL A 131 11.84 9.30 -0.99
C VAL A 131 11.98 8.57 0.32
N TYR A 132 10.91 7.94 0.78
CA TYR A 132 10.88 7.17 2.03
C TYR A 132 9.81 6.09 1.97
N THR A 133 9.94 5.07 2.83
CA THR A 133 9.04 3.93 2.84
C THR A 133 7.65 4.28 3.37
N CYS A 134 6.64 3.57 2.87
CA CYS A 134 5.34 3.52 3.51
C CYS A 134 5.39 2.63 4.76
N MET A 135 4.41 2.82 5.64
CA MET A 135 4.10 1.89 6.73
C MET A 135 3.07 0.88 6.25
N GLY A 136 3.30 -0.39 6.54
CA GLY A 136 2.45 -1.46 6.04
C GLY A 136 2.40 -1.48 4.51
N CYS A 137 1.19 -1.48 3.92
CA CYS A 137 1.01 -1.59 2.48
C CYS A 137 1.26 -0.28 1.73
N ARG A 138 0.71 0.84 2.20
CA ARG A 138 0.64 2.09 1.43
C ARG A 138 0.45 3.35 2.28
N SER A 139 0.58 3.29 3.61
CA SER A 139 0.41 4.46 4.47
C SER A 139 1.69 5.29 4.52
N PHE A 140 1.62 6.52 4.04
CA PHE A 140 2.70 7.49 4.17
C PHE A 140 2.35 8.53 5.24
N LEU A 141 3.32 8.86 6.07
CA LEU A 141 3.14 9.93 7.04
C LEU A 141 3.23 11.30 6.35
N THR A 142 2.61 12.30 6.96
CA THR A 142 2.84 13.70 6.57
C THR A 142 4.30 14.09 6.78
N PRO A 143 4.82 15.11 6.06
CA PRO A 143 6.16 15.61 6.32
C PRO A 143 6.37 15.99 7.78
N ASP A 144 7.48 15.60 8.35
CA ASP A 144 7.87 15.95 9.71
C ASP A 144 8.03 17.48 9.85
N ARG A 145 7.32 18.08 10.81
CA ARG A 145 7.44 19.50 11.18
C ARG A 145 8.10 19.66 12.54
N SER A 146 8.25 18.57 13.27
CA SER A 146 8.81 18.59 14.63
C SER A 146 10.31 18.87 14.65
N TYR A 147 11.00 18.66 13.54
CA TYR A 147 12.47 18.86 13.45
C TYR A 147 12.93 20.26 13.89
N VAL A 148 12.08 21.28 13.73
CA VAL A 148 12.38 22.66 14.17
C VAL A 148 12.45 22.81 15.69
N LYS A 149 11.92 21.83 16.42
CA LYS A 149 11.93 21.76 17.89
C LYS A 149 13.06 20.90 18.45
N GLY A 150 13.96 20.44 17.59
CA GLY A 150 15.06 19.55 17.96
C GLY A 150 14.65 18.07 18.00
N ASN A 151 15.47 17.24 18.60
CA ASN A 151 15.30 15.79 18.65
C ASN A 151 14.27 15.36 19.70
N LEU A 152 12.99 15.54 19.43
CA LEU A 152 11.90 15.20 20.38
C LEU A 152 11.89 13.71 20.77
N ALA A 153 12.28 12.84 19.86
CA ALA A 153 12.25 11.39 20.06
C ALA A 153 13.54 10.83 20.66
N ASN A 154 14.56 11.65 20.90
CA ASN A 154 15.92 11.22 21.26
C ASN A 154 16.49 10.19 20.26
N ALA A 155 16.11 10.28 18.99
CA ALA A 155 16.46 9.30 17.97
C ALA A 155 17.96 9.40 17.62
N GLY A 156 18.64 8.24 17.50
CA GLY A 156 20.06 8.21 17.17
C GLY A 156 20.36 8.58 15.72
N ASN A 157 19.37 8.54 14.83
CA ASN A 157 19.47 8.97 13.43
C ASN A 157 18.94 10.40 13.18
N TYR A 158 18.74 11.18 14.24
CA TYR A 158 18.36 12.58 14.12
C TYR A 158 19.52 13.42 13.56
N ARG A 159 19.19 14.30 12.63
CA ARG A 159 20.08 15.34 12.12
C ARG A 159 19.44 16.69 12.35
N GLU A 160 20.19 17.62 12.91
CA GLU A 160 19.69 18.95 13.22
C GLU A 160 19.30 19.69 11.93
N GLY A 161 18.12 20.32 11.93
CA GLY A 161 17.60 21.04 10.77
C GLY A 161 17.03 20.17 9.65
N GLU A 162 17.12 18.85 9.75
CA GLU A 162 16.57 17.92 8.76
C GLU A 162 15.28 17.25 9.21
N ARG A 163 14.36 17.06 8.26
CA ARG A 163 13.12 16.31 8.49
C ARG A 163 13.41 14.84 8.73
N LYS A 164 12.71 14.23 9.68
CA LYS A 164 12.80 12.81 9.94
C LYS A 164 11.73 12.07 9.16
N TYR A 165 12.13 11.14 8.32
CA TYR A 165 11.20 10.31 7.54
C TYR A 165 10.93 8.94 8.15
N TYR A 166 11.90 8.35 8.87
CA TYR A 166 11.82 7.03 9.48
C TYR A 166 11.58 7.09 11.00
N GLY A 167 11.04 6.01 11.57
CA GLY A 167 10.83 5.87 13.00
C GLY A 167 9.81 6.86 13.55
N ARG A 168 8.76 7.14 12.78
CA ARG A 168 7.57 7.90 13.17
C ARG A 168 6.35 6.98 13.12
N PHE A 169 5.15 7.42 13.42
CA PHE A 169 3.98 6.56 13.48
C PHE A 169 2.67 7.22 13.05
N ASN A 170 1.69 6.37 12.73
CA ASN A 170 0.31 6.75 12.50
C ASN A 170 -0.50 6.52 13.78
N GLN A 171 -1.27 7.52 14.21
CA GLN A 171 -2.12 7.44 15.41
C GLN A 171 -3.39 6.62 15.18
N GLY A 172 -3.76 6.39 13.94
CA GLY A 172 -4.90 5.58 13.55
C GLY A 172 -5.63 6.10 12.31
N VAL A 173 -6.60 5.31 11.86
CA VAL A 173 -7.38 5.57 10.65
C VAL A 173 -8.87 5.62 11.00
N VAL A 174 -9.59 6.58 10.43
CA VAL A 174 -11.06 6.64 10.39
C VAL A 174 -11.48 6.72 8.94
N THR A 175 -12.34 5.81 8.48
CA THR A 175 -12.71 5.73 7.06
C THR A 175 -14.14 6.17 6.83
N VAL A 176 -14.34 7.14 5.93
CA VAL A 176 -15.66 7.59 5.49
C VAL A 176 -16.17 6.72 4.35
N ASN A 177 -17.46 6.34 4.44
CA ASN A 177 -18.17 5.67 3.35
C ASN A 177 -18.80 6.74 2.44
N LEU A 178 -18.16 7.08 1.33
CA LEU A 178 -18.65 8.08 0.39
C LEU A 178 -19.94 7.66 -0.30
N VAL A 179 -20.15 6.36 -0.50
CA VAL A 179 -21.38 5.82 -1.11
C VAL A 179 -22.61 6.10 -0.27
N ASP A 180 -22.49 6.02 1.07
CA ASP A 180 -23.59 6.39 1.98
C ASP A 180 -23.99 7.86 1.83
N ILE A 181 -23.01 8.75 1.66
CA ILE A 181 -23.27 10.19 1.44
C ILE A 181 -23.97 10.39 0.10
N GLY A 182 -23.44 9.79 -0.98
CA GLY A 182 -24.00 9.91 -2.33
C GLY A 182 -25.46 9.43 -2.40
N LEU A 183 -25.75 8.23 -1.87
CA LEU A 183 -27.11 7.68 -1.86
C LEU A 183 -28.06 8.48 -0.96
N SER A 184 -27.59 8.99 0.18
CA SER A 184 -28.40 9.81 1.10
C SER A 184 -28.80 11.15 0.48
N ALA A 185 -27.98 11.67 -0.43
CA ALA A 185 -28.23 12.93 -1.13
C ALA A 185 -29.33 12.84 -2.20
N ARG A 186 -29.65 11.62 -2.70
CA ARG A 186 -30.69 11.38 -3.70
C ARG A 186 -30.55 12.25 -4.96
N LYS A 187 -29.31 12.38 -5.47
CA LYS A 187 -28.94 13.21 -6.64
C LYS A 187 -29.08 14.72 -6.43
N ASP A 188 -29.30 15.20 -5.23
CA ASP A 188 -29.27 16.62 -4.88
C ASP A 188 -27.84 17.00 -4.44
N MET A 189 -27.17 17.84 -5.23
CA MET A 189 -25.79 18.25 -4.97
C MET A 189 -25.66 19.16 -3.75
N ASN A 190 -26.65 19.99 -3.44
CA ASN A 190 -26.62 20.82 -2.22
C ASN A 190 -26.73 19.91 -1.00
N ARG A 191 -27.68 18.98 -1.04
CA ARG A 191 -27.86 17.99 0.01
C ARG A 191 -26.64 17.08 0.19
N PHE A 192 -25.95 16.76 -0.93
CA PHE A 192 -24.70 16.00 -0.88
C PHE A 192 -23.64 16.71 -0.03
N TRP A 193 -23.39 17.98 -0.31
CA TRP A 193 -22.38 18.74 0.43
C TRP A 193 -22.75 18.97 1.90
N GLU A 194 -24.03 19.18 2.22
CA GLU A 194 -24.49 19.26 3.61
C GLU A 194 -24.19 17.96 4.38
N ILE A 195 -24.56 16.80 3.82
CA ILE A 195 -24.30 15.50 4.45
C ILE A 195 -22.79 15.24 4.50
N PHE A 196 -22.05 15.63 3.47
CA PHE A 196 -20.60 15.49 3.44
C PHE A 196 -19.96 16.24 4.62
N ASP A 197 -20.34 17.49 4.84
CA ASP A 197 -19.84 18.30 5.94
C ASP A 197 -20.19 17.70 7.32
N GLU A 198 -21.41 17.18 7.50
CA GLU A 198 -21.80 16.42 8.71
C GLU A 198 -20.90 15.20 8.94
N ARG A 199 -20.59 14.43 7.88
CA ARG A 199 -19.75 13.25 7.99
C ARG A 199 -18.29 13.60 8.26
N MET A 200 -17.80 14.71 7.72
CA MET A 200 -16.46 15.21 8.02
C MET A 200 -16.33 15.57 9.49
N GLU A 201 -17.32 16.24 10.06
CA GLU A 201 -17.34 16.53 11.50
C GLU A 201 -17.32 15.25 12.35
N LEU A 202 -18.11 14.24 11.98
CA LEU A 202 -18.10 12.94 12.67
C LEU A 202 -16.74 12.22 12.57
N CYS A 203 -16.12 12.24 11.38
CA CYS A 203 -14.79 11.67 11.18
C CYS A 203 -13.73 12.41 12.01
N HIS A 204 -13.79 13.72 12.05
CA HIS A 204 -12.91 14.54 12.86
C HIS A 204 -13.01 14.19 14.35
N ARG A 205 -14.24 14.15 14.89
CA ARG A 205 -14.48 13.75 16.27
C ARG A 205 -13.96 12.35 16.58
N ALA A 206 -14.17 11.39 15.68
CA ALA A 206 -13.66 10.04 15.84
C ALA A 206 -12.12 9.97 15.83
N MET A 207 -11.46 10.75 14.96
CA MET A 207 -10.00 10.88 14.95
C MET A 207 -9.49 11.56 16.21
N ARG A 208 -10.19 12.60 16.70
CA ARG A 208 -9.88 13.25 17.99
C ARG A 208 -9.98 12.26 19.15
N CYS A 209 -10.99 11.41 19.20
CA CYS A 209 -11.09 10.36 20.22
C CYS A 209 -9.87 9.44 20.23
N ARG A 210 -9.34 9.08 19.04
CA ARG A 210 -8.09 8.28 18.94
C ARG A 210 -6.89 9.03 19.48
N HIS A 211 -6.73 10.29 19.11
CA HIS A 211 -5.66 11.16 19.59
C HIS A 211 -5.70 11.30 21.11
N GLU A 212 -6.85 11.67 21.66
CA GLU A 212 -7.03 11.85 23.11
C GLU A 212 -6.75 10.55 23.89
N ARG A 213 -7.07 9.37 23.30
CA ARG A 213 -6.78 8.07 23.92
C ARG A 213 -5.29 7.78 24.03
N LEU A 214 -4.45 8.36 23.19
CA LEU A 214 -3.00 8.20 23.23
C LEU A 214 -2.32 9.13 24.23
N LYS A 215 -2.94 10.25 24.58
CA LYS A 215 -2.37 11.17 25.58
C LYS A 215 -2.17 10.51 26.92
N GLY A 216 -1.07 10.84 27.57
CA GLY A 216 -0.68 10.25 28.86
C GLY A 216 -0.16 8.81 28.76
N THR A 217 -0.05 8.24 27.56
CA THR A 217 0.55 6.90 27.40
C THR A 217 2.01 6.95 27.80
N LEU A 218 2.39 6.11 28.76
CA LEU A 218 3.76 6.01 29.20
C LEU A 218 4.59 5.18 28.21
N SER A 219 5.85 5.52 28.07
CA SER A 219 6.82 4.77 27.26
C SER A 219 6.92 3.29 27.65
N ASP A 220 6.54 2.97 28.89
CA ASP A 220 6.48 1.60 29.44
C ASP A 220 5.40 0.73 28.81
N ALA A 221 4.37 1.31 28.17
CA ALA A 221 3.29 0.57 27.53
C ALA A 221 3.78 -0.32 26.36
N ALA A 222 4.83 0.14 25.66
CA ALA A 222 5.49 -0.61 24.58
C ALA A 222 6.98 -0.21 24.49
N PRO A 223 7.84 -0.75 25.37
CA PRO A 223 9.23 -0.32 25.46
C PRO A 223 10.01 -0.42 24.15
N ILE A 224 9.80 -1.47 23.36
CA ILE A 224 10.47 -1.64 22.05
C ILE A 224 10.17 -0.46 21.12
N LEU A 225 8.93 0.05 21.14
CA LEU A 225 8.53 1.18 20.31
C LEU A 225 9.08 2.50 20.85
N TRP A 226 8.96 2.72 22.17
CA TRP A 226 9.12 4.04 22.78
C TRP A 226 10.44 4.27 23.51
N GLN A 227 11.11 3.21 23.97
CA GLN A 227 12.37 3.34 24.73
C GLN A 227 13.59 2.83 23.98
N TYR A 228 13.45 1.79 23.13
CA TYR A 228 14.58 1.11 22.51
C TYR A 228 14.83 1.49 21.05
N GLY A 229 14.08 2.43 20.51
CA GLY A 229 14.42 3.13 19.28
C GLY A 229 13.66 2.72 18.03
N ALA A 230 12.63 1.87 18.10
CA ALA A 230 11.79 1.59 16.92
C ALA A 230 11.07 2.86 16.44
N LEU A 231 10.48 3.64 17.35
CA LEU A 231 9.87 4.94 17.07
C LEU A 231 10.54 6.09 17.83
N ALA A 232 10.97 5.85 19.04
CA ALA A 232 11.58 6.85 19.91
C ALA A 232 12.57 6.20 20.89
N ARG A 233 13.36 7.03 21.60
CA ARG A 233 14.24 6.65 22.72
C ARG A 233 13.89 7.48 23.95
N LEU A 234 12.63 7.40 24.38
CA LEU A 234 12.15 8.08 25.58
C LEU A 234 12.65 7.37 26.83
N LYS A 235 12.75 8.11 27.92
CA LYS A 235 13.08 7.54 29.23
C LYS A 235 11.89 6.70 29.75
N LYS A 236 12.19 5.73 30.58
CA LYS A 236 11.17 4.98 31.34
C LYS A 236 10.27 5.93 32.13
N GLY A 237 8.94 5.77 32.04
CA GLY A 237 7.97 6.63 32.69
C GLY A 237 7.71 7.97 31.98
N GLU A 238 8.38 8.27 30.87
CA GLU A 238 8.11 9.46 30.06
C GLU A 238 6.86 9.23 29.19
N THR A 239 6.00 10.26 29.04
CA THR A 239 4.83 10.19 28.15
C THR A 239 5.21 10.40 26.70
N ILE A 240 4.40 9.84 25.78
CA ILE A 240 4.58 10.02 24.32
C ILE A 240 3.96 11.32 23.80
N ASP A 241 3.37 12.15 24.64
CA ASP A 241 2.52 13.28 24.27
C ASP A 241 3.19 14.24 23.29
N LYS A 242 4.48 14.54 23.48
CA LYS A 242 5.24 15.42 22.58
C LYS A 242 5.35 14.86 21.14
N LEU A 243 5.15 13.55 20.94
CA LEU A 243 5.21 12.90 19.63
C LEU A 243 3.85 12.88 18.91
N LEU A 244 2.79 13.39 19.53
CA LEU A 244 1.44 13.40 18.97
C LEU A 244 1.16 14.65 18.11
N TYR A 245 2.07 15.62 18.09
CA TYR A 245 1.92 16.93 17.46
C TYR A 245 3.04 17.22 16.47
N ASP A 246 2.97 18.38 15.82
CA ASP A 246 4.01 18.94 14.96
C ASP A 246 4.41 18.02 13.79
N GLY A 247 3.52 17.15 13.33
CA GLY A 247 3.79 16.25 12.23
C GLY A 247 4.72 15.08 12.56
N TYR A 248 5.11 14.88 13.82
CA TYR A 248 5.86 13.67 14.18
C TYR A 248 5.03 12.40 13.98
N SER A 249 3.73 12.48 14.22
CA SER A 249 2.76 11.43 13.90
C SER A 249 1.58 12.00 13.10
N THR A 250 0.82 11.13 12.45
CA THR A 250 -0.28 11.48 11.56
C THR A 250 -1.55 10.74 11.96
N LEU A 251 -2.71 11.40 11.85
CA LEU A 251 -4.03 10.78 11.81
C LEU A 251 -4.49 10.65 10.37
N SER A 252 -4.99 9.49 9.98
CA SER A 252 -5.41 9.24 8.61
C SER A 252 -6.93 9.26 8.46
N LEU A 253 -7.41 10.09 7.53
CA LEU A 253 -8.79 10.07 7.04
C LEU A 253 -8.86 9.14 5.84
N GLY A 254 -9.36 7.93 6.05
CA GLY A 254 -9.62 6.96 4.99
C GLY A 254 -10.91 7.28 4.24
N TYR A 255 -11.01 6.82 3.00
CA TYR A 255 -12.23 6.96 2.20
C TYR A 255 -12.45 5.73 1.33
N ALA A 256 -13.71 5.44 1.01
CA ALA A 256 -14.11 4.28 0.25
C ALA A 256 -15.28 4.59 -0.69
N GLY A 257 -15.31 3.95 -1.85
CA GLY A 257 -16.43 4.00 -2.78
C GLY A 257 -16.58 5.33 -3.51
N LEU A 258 -15.47 5.97 -3.88
CA LEU A 258 -15.53 7.21 -4.66
C LEU A 258 -16.25 7.01 -5.99
N TRP A 259 -15.99 5.86 -6.66
CA TRP A 259 -16.63 5.53 -7.92
C TRP A 259 -18.14 5.42 -7.79
N GLU A 260 -18.65 4.63 -6.84
CA GLU A 260 -20.08 4.45 -6.60
C GLU A 260 -20.74 5.73 -6.09
N CYS A 261 -20.02 6.54 -5.30
CA CYS A 261 -20.50 7.85 -4.85
C CYS A 261 -20.80 8.76 -6.04
N VAL A 262 -19.84 8.96 -6.92
CA VAL A 262 -19.99 9.79 -8.13
C VAL A 262 -21.09 9.23 -9.04
N TYR A 263 -21.07 7.92 -9.28
CA TYR A 263 -22.09 7.28 -10.12
C TYR A 263 -23.51 7.43 -9.54
N SER A 264 -23.67 7.31 -8.24
CA SER A 264 -24.99 7.48 -7.58
C SER A 264 -25.54 8.90 -7.68
N LEU A 265 -24.67 9.89 -7.78
CA LEU A 265 -25.06 11.31 -7.85
C LEU A 265 -25.40 11.78 -9.27
N ILE A 266 -24.57 11.46 -10.23
CA ILE A 266 -24.65 12.03 -11.59
C ILE A 266 -24.73 10.99 -12.70
N GLU A 267 -24.76 9.70 -12.38
CA GLU A 267 -24.78 8.56 -13.33
C GLU A 267 -23.62 8.60 -14.34
N LYS A 268 -22.48 9.14 -13.92
CA LYS A 268 -21.22 9.22 -14.65
C LYS A 268 -20.13 8.44 -13.95
N LYS A 269 -19.29 7.77 -14.73
CA LYS A 269 -18.14 7.02 -14.22
C LYS A 269 -16.95 7.95 -13.98
N LEU A 270 -16.01 7.54 -13.12
CA LEU A 270 -14.76 8.29 -12.94
C LEU A 270 -13.90 8.38 -14.20
N THR A 271 -14.11 7.48 -15.16
CA THR A 271 -13.46 7.48 -16.48
C THR A 271 -14.06 8.50 -17.47
N GLU A 272 -15.23 9.06 -17.16
CA GLU A 272 -15.89 10.11 -17.94
C GLU A 272 -15.50 11.51 -17.39
N PRO A 273 -15.42 12.55 -18.25
CA PRO A 273 -14.95 13.88 -17.82
C PRO A 273 -15.70 14.48 -16.65
N GLU A 274 -17.03 14.40 -16.63
CA GLU A 274 -17.88 14.95 -15.58
C GLU A 274 -17.72 14.17 -14.26
N GLY A 275 -17.63 12.83 -14.35
CA GLY A 275 -17.41 11.97 -13.20
C GLY A 275 -16.03 12.19 -12.61
N LYS A 276 -15.00 12.29 -13.45
CA LYS A 276 -13.64 12.63 -13.02
C LYS A 276 -13.59 13.98 -12.30
N LYS A 277 -14.23 15.01 -12.88
CA LYS A 277 -14.27 16.35 -12.29
C LYS A 277 -14.88 16.33 -10.89
N LEU A 278 -16.04 15.70 -10.72
CA LEU A 278 -16.68 15.59 -9.42
C LEU A 278 -15.84 14.76 -8.43
N GLY A 279 -15.25 13.66 -8.90
CA GLY A 279 -14.35 12.83 -8.09
C GLY A 279 -13.14 13.60 -7.56
N LEU A 280 -12.48 14.40 -8.39
CA LEU A 280 -11.36 15.26 -7.97
C LEU A 280 -11.81 16.36 -7.02
N GLU A 281 -12.99 16.95 -7.21
CA GLU A 281 -13.58 17.94 -6.31
C GLU A 281 -13.83 17.35 -4.91
N ILE A 282 -14.40 16.16 -4.82
CA ILE A 282 -14.58 15.44 -3.56
C ILE A 282 -13.23 15.19 -2.87
N MET A 283 -12.24 14.73 -3.60
CA MET A 283 -10.90 14.47 -3.06
C MET A 283 -10.22 15.76 -2.57
N GLN A 284 -10.35 16.85 -3.30
CA GLN A 284 -9.84 18.16 -2.87
C GLN A 284 -10.53 18.61 -1.58
N LYS A 285 -11.85 18.48 -1.48
CA LYS A 285 -12.62 18.86 -0.28
C LYS A 285 -12.18 18.05 0.95
N LEU A 286 -11.87 16.76 0.80
CA LEU A 286 -11.29 15.94 1.88
C LEU A 286 -9.94 16.50 2.35
N ASN A 287 -9.07 16.91 1.43
CA ASN A 287 -7.79 17.55 1.75
C ASN A 287 -7.97 18.90 2.47
N ASP A 288 -8.93 19.72 2.02
CA ASP A 288 -9.22 21.02 2.63
C ASP A 288 -9.62 20.86 4.10
N TYR A 289 -10.42 19.84 4.42
CA TYR A 289 -10.76 19.52 5.81
C TYR A 289 -9.53 19.11 6.62
N CYS A 290 -8.69 18.23 6.09
CA CYS A 290 -7.45 17.83 6.76
C CYS A 290 -6.53 19.02 7.03
N ALA A 291 -6.40 19.93 6.06
CA ALA A 291 -5.61 21.16 6.21
C ALA A 291 -6.17 22.08 7.28
N LYS A 292 -7.50 22.32 7.28
CA LYS A 292 -8.21 23.13 8.27
C LYS A 292 -8.01 22.60 9.70
N TRP A 293 -8.19 21.29 9.91
CA TRP A 293 -8.01 20.69 11.24
C TRP A 293 -6.57 20.76 11.71
N LYS A 294 -5.62 20.50 10.80
CA LYS A 294 -4.18 20.60 11.09
C LYS A 294 -3.80 22.02 11.54
N GLU A 295 -4.28 23.04 10.86
CA GLU A 295 -4.01 24.44 11.23
C GLU A 295 -4.59 24.79 12.61
N ALA A 296 -5.83 24.34 12.88
CA ALA A 296 -6.53 24.63 14.12
C ALA A 296 -5.93 23.93 15.35
N GLU A 297 -5.38 22.74 15.18
CA GLU A 297 -5.05 21.84 16.31
C GLU A 297 -3.57 21.46 16.41
N ASN A 298 -2.76 21.78 15.41
CA ASN A 298 -1.36 21.34 15.29
C ASN A 298 -1.19 19.80 15.31
N ILE A 299 -2.23 19.09 14.88
CA ILE A 299 -2.23 17.63 14.68
C ILE A 299 -2.23 17.40 13.18
N ASP A 300 -1.36 16.53 12.68
CA ASP A 300 -1.31 16.24 11.26
C ASP A 300 -2.39 15.22 10.87
N TYR A 301 -3.30 15.68 10.01
CA TYR A 301 -4.32 14.90 9.34
C TYR A 301 -3.97 14.73 7.88
N SER A 302 -4.27 13.55 7.31
CA SER A 302 -3.99 13.28 5.90
C SER A 302 -4.98 12.29 5.32
N ILE A 303 -5.42 12.52 4.08
CA ILE A 303 -6.29 11.54 3.42
C ILE A 303 -5.49 10.33 2.96
N TYR A 304 -6.10 9.16 3.11
CA TYR A 304 -5.47 7.87 2.94
C TYR A 304 -6.38 6.91 2.17
N GLY A 305 -5.91 6.45 1.01
CA GLY A 305 -6.52 5.37 0.25
C GLY A 305 -6.28 4.03 0.96
N THR A 306 -7.05 3.75 2.01
CA THR A 306 -6.85 2.58 2.87
C THR A 306 -7.01 1.27 2.12
N PRO A 307 -6.36 0.16 2.54
CA PRO A 307 -6.56 -1.17 1.94
C PRO A 307 -8.01 -1.65 2.02
N LEU A 308 -8.74 -1.24 3.07
CA LEU A 308 -10.15 -1.55 3.34
C LEU A 308 -10.48 -3.03 3.57
N GLU A 309 -9.73 -3.97 3.06
CA GLU A 309 -9.90 -5.42 3.25
C GLU A 309 -11.38 -5.84 3.42
N SER A 310 -11.79 -6.40 4.56
CA SER A 310 -13.18 -6.77 4.85
C SER A 310 -14.14 -5.58 5.00
N THR A 311 -13.64 -4.34 5.09
CA THR A 311 -14.46 -3.13 5.25
C THR A 311 -15.30 -2.85 4.01
N THR A 312 -14.80 -3.16 2.80
CA THR A 312 -15.58 -3.02 1.55
C THR A 312 -16.84 -3.87 1.58
N TYR A 313 -16.74 -5.12 2.05
CA TYR A 313 -17.88 -6.01 2.24
C TYR A 313 -18.83 -5.48 3.33
N SER A 314 -18.29 -5.08 4.48
CA SER A 314 -19.11 -4.57 5.61
C SER A 314 -19.88 -3.31 5.20
N PHE A 315 -19.25 -2.41 4.46
CA PHE A 315 -19.91 -1.22 3.92
C PHE A 315 -20.99 -1.59 2.90
N ALA A 316 -20.70 -2.49 1.95
CA ALA A 316 -21.68 -2.95 0.98
C ALA A 316 -22.93 -3.54 1.67
N LYS A 317 -22.74 -4.42 2.67
CA LYS A 317 -23.86 -4.99 3.44
C LYS A 317 -24.64 -3.94 4.23
N SER A 318 -23.99 -2.94 4.77
CA SER A 318 -24.64 -1.82 5.46
C SER A 318 -25.47 -0.98 4.49
N LEU A 319 -24.93 -0.68 3.31
CA LEU A 319 -25.63 0.05 2.25
C LEU A 319 -26.86 -0.71 1.74
N GLN A 320 -26.73 -2.01 1.51
CA GLN A 320 -27.87 -2.88 1.10
C GLN A 320 -28.98 -2.87 2.14
N ARG A 321 -28.65 -2.95 3.43
CA ARG A 321 -29.66 -2.88 4.51
C ARG A 321 -30.35 -1.52 4.58
N ARG A 322 -29.64 -0.43 4.29
CA ARG A 322 -30.15 0.94 4.41
C ARG A 322 -30.91 1.40 3.18
N PHE A 323 -30.42 1.09 1.99
CA PHE A 323 -30.93 1.62 0.72
C PHE A 323 -31.54 0.56 -0.21
N GLY A 324 -31.45 -0.71 0.16
CA GLY A 324 -31.82 -1.81 -0.73
C GLY A 324 -30.79 -2.02 -1.84
N ILE A 325 -31.22 -2.72 -2.88
CA ILE A 325 -30.39 -2.97 -4.07
C ILE A 325 -30.56 -1.82 -5.07
N VAL A 326 -29.50 -1.04 -5.22
CA VAL A 326 -29.38 0.02 -6.23
C VAL A 326 -28.44 -0.46 -7.33
N LYS A 327 -28.99 -0.64 -8.54
CA LYS A 327 -28.22 -1.18 -9.69
C LYS A 327 -26.98 -0.35 -9.98
N GLY A 328 -25.83 -1.02 -10.07
CA GLY A 328 -24.52 -0.40 -10.35
C GLY A 328 -23.88 0.23 -9.10
N VAL A 329 -24.54 0.24 -7.94
CA VAL A 329 -24.03 0.86 -6.71
C VAL A 329 -24.00 -0.11 -5.52
N THR A 330 -25.13 -0.77 -5.20
CA THR A 330 -25.21 -1.69 -4.05
C THR A 330 -25.59 -3.13 -4.45
N ASP A 331 -25.62 -3.43 -5.72
CA ASP A 331 -25.95 -4.74 -6.29
C ASP A 331 -24.83 -5.79 -6.16
N ARG A 332 -23.74 -5.42 -5.50
CA ARG A 332 -22.58 -6.28 -5.23
C ARG A 332 -22.30 -6.39 -3.74
N ASN A 333 -21.52 -7.41 -3.37
CA ASN A 333 -21.09 -7.62 -1.98
C ASN A 333 -19.82 -6.86 -1.60
N TYR A 334 -19.44 -5.86 -2.38
CA TYR A 334 -18.29 -4.97 -2.13
C TYR A 334 -18.59 -3.59 -2.71
N ILE A 335 -17.84 -2.60 -2.29
CA ILE A 335 -17.72 -1.28 -2.92
C ILE A 335 -16.28 -1.08 -3.38
N THR A 336 -16.07 -0.19 -4.33
CA THR A 336 -14.73 0.09 -4.86
C THR A 336 -13.83 0.67 -3.78
N ASN A 337 -12.60 0.18 -3.70
CA ASN A 337 -11.60 0.69 -2.78
C ASN A 337 -11.18 2.10 -3.22
N SER A 338 -11.15 3.04 -2.28
CA SER A 338 -10.62 4.39 -2.48
C SER A 338 -11.13 5.05 -3.76
N TYR A 339 -10.21 5.45 -4.65
CA TYR A 339 -10.46 6.13 -5.94
C TYR A 339 -10.40 5.22 -7.17
N HIS A 340 -10.20 3.92 -6.98
CA HIS A 340 -9.92 3.04 -8.13
C HIS A 340 -11.02 3.05 -9.18
N VAL A 341 -10.61 2.86 -10.42
CA VAL A 341 -11.52 2.52 -11.51
C VAL A 341 -12.21 1.22 -11.16
N HIS A 342 -13.52 1.16 -11.37
CA HIS A 342 -14.30 -0.03 -11.03
C HIS A 342 -13.81 -1.24 -11.83
N VAL A 343 -13.66 -2.39 -11.16
CA VAL A 343 -13.05 -3.61 -11.72
C VAL A 343 -13.74 -4.17 -12.97
N THR A 344 -14.99 -3.80 -13.21
CA THR A 344 -15.75 -4.21 -14.41
C THR A 344 -15.57 -3.27 -15.60
N GLU A 345 -14.86 -2.14 -15.45
CA GLU A 345 -14.63 -1.23 -16.56
C GLU A 345 -13.49 -1.73 -17.43
N PRO A 346 -13.75 -1.88 -18.76
CA PRO A 346 -12.69 -2.20 -19.70
C PRO A 346 -11.80 -0.96 -19.87
N ILE A 347 -10.62 -0.99 -19.30
CA ILE A 347 -9.62 0.08 -19.41
C ILE A 347 -8.24 -0.57 -19.56
N ASP A 348 -7.41 -0.02 -20.43
CA ASP A 348 -6.02 -0.47 -20.54
C ASP A 348 -5.15 0.05 -19.39
N ALA A 349 -4.02 -0.60 -19.18
CA ALA A 349 -3.10 -0.32 -18.07
C ALA A 349 -2.63 1.14 -18.03
N PHE A 350 -2.27 1.70 -19.18
CA PHE A 350 -1.71 3.06 -19.26
C PHE A 350 -2.80 4.12 -19.02
N SER A 351 -3.98 3.94 -19.61
CA SER A 351 -5.14 4.83 -19.39
C SER A 351 -5.57 4.80 -17.92
N LYS A 352 -5.59 3.62 -17.30
CA LYS A 352 -5.91 3.48 -15.88
C LYS A 352 -4.90 4.19 -15.00
N LEU A 353 -3.60 3.95 -15.19
CA LEU A 353 -2.54 4.61 -14.43
C LEU A 353 -2.56 6.14 -14.61
N LYS A 354 -2.81 6.61 -15.84
CA LYS A 354 -2.94 8.04 -16.12
C LYS A 354 -4.10 8.68 -15.36
N LEU A 355 -5.26 8.05 -15.37
CA LEU A 355 -6.43 8.53 -14.64
C LEU A 355 -6.18 8.52 -13.12
N GLU A 356 -5.73 7.38 -12.60
CA GLU A 356 -5.55 7.18 -11.17
C GLU A 356 -4.40 8.01 -10.58
N SER A 357 -3.41 8.42 -11.38
CA SER A 357 -2.31 9.27 -10.92
C SER A 357 -2.77 10.61 -10.36
N GLU A 358 -3.82 11.19 -10.91
CA GLU A 358 -4.39 12.47 -10.44
C GLU A 358 -5.08 12.31 -9.07
N PHE A 359 -5.78 11.21 -8.87
CA PHE A 359 -6.40 10.88 -7.58
C PHE A 359 -5.37 10.47 -6.53
N GLN A 360 -4.32 9.73 -6.94
CA GLN A 360 -3.24 9.34 -6.06
C GLN A 360 -2.46 10.56 -5.55
N ALA A 361 -2.22 11.55 -6.39
CA ALA A 361 -1.59 12.81 -6.00
C ALA A 361 -2.38 13.56 -4.92
N LEU A 362 -3.71 13.43 -4.91
CA LEU A 362 -4.60 13.98 -3.90
C LEU A 362 -4.76 13.07 -2.66
N SER A 363 -4.00 11.98 -2.55
CA SER A 363 -4.00 11.07 -1.39
C SER A 363 -2.65 11.11 -0.66
N PRO A 364 -2.27 12.23 -0.03
CA PRO A 364 -0.95 12.41 0.56
C PRO A 364 -0.65 11.45 1.72
N GLY A 365 -1.66 10.91 2.40
CA GLY A 365 -1.52 9.86 3.41
C GLY A 365 -1.22 8.48 2.82
N GLY A 366 -1.16 8.39 1.50
CA GLY A 366 -0.79 7.19 0.76
C GLY A 366 -1.95 6.52 0.04
N ALA A 367 -1.62 5.94 -1.10
CA ALA A 367 -2.49 5.10 -1.90
C ALA A 367 -1.60 4.28 -2.85
N ILE A 368 -2.15 3.24 -3.44
CA ILE A 368 -1.50 2.41 -4.45
C ILE A 368 -2.48 2.17 -5.60
N SER A 369 -1.99 2.17 -6.82
CA SER A 369 -2.76 1.79 -7.99
C SER A 369 -2.40 0.39 -8.44
N TYR A 370 -3.41 -0.38 -8.80
CA TYR A 370 -3.26 -1.76 -9.28
C TYR A 370 -3.50 -1.83 -10.77
N VAL A 371 -2.61 -2.52 -11.48
CA VAL A 371 -2.77 -2.82 -12.90
C VAL A 371 -2.83 -4.32 -13.08
N GLU A 372 -3.92 -4.80 -13.68
CA GLU A 372 -4.05 -6.19 -14.05
C GLU A 372 -3.61 -6.36 -15.52
N VAL A 373 -2.65 -7.26 -15.74
CA VAL A 373 -2.13 -7.61 -17.06
C VAL A 373 -2.24 -9.12 -17.28
N PRO A 374 -2.28 -9.59 -18.55
CA PRO A 374 -2.20 -11.02 -18.85
C PRO A 374 -0.93 -11.65 -18.28
N ASN A 375 -0.79 -12.99 -18.38
CA ASN A 375 0.48 -13.63 -18.08
C ASN A 375 1.59 -13.03 -18.98
N MET A 376 2.59 -12.42 -18.36
CA MET A 376 3.64 -11.66 -19.01
C MET A 376 5.01 -12.37 -18.93
N GLN A 377 5.07 -13.64 -18.50
CA GLN A 377 6.35 -14.33 -18.32
C GLN A 377 7.17 -14.39 -19.62
N ASP A 378 6.49 -14.48 -20.76
CA ASP A 378 7.14 -14.52 -22.09
C ASP A 378 7.25 -13.14 -22.75
N ASN A 379 6.83 -12.04 -22.06
CA ASN A 379 6.86 -10.69 -22.61
C ASN A 379 7.40 -9.66 -21.61
N ILE A 380 8.60 -9.90 -21.11
CA ILE A 380 9.27 -8.97 -20.18
C ILE A 380 9.44 -7.55 -20.74
N PRO A 381 9.68 -7.33 -22.05
CA PRO A 381 9.73 -5.98 -22.60
C PRO A 381 8.46 -5.16 -22.38
N ALA A 382 7.28 -5.77 -22.45
CA ALA A 382 6.03 -5.07 -22.14
C ALA A 382 5.90 -4.73 -20.65
N VAL A 383 6.37 -5.60 -19.74
CA VAL A 383 6.44 -5.28 -18.30
C VAL A 383 7.34 -4.08 -18.06
N LEU A 384 8.51 -4.03 -18.70
CA LEU A 384 9.44 -2.92 -18.60
C LEU A 384 8.84 -1.60 -19.11
N GLN A 385 8.00 -1.63 -20.16
CA GLN A 385 7.27 -0.45 -20.63
C GLN A 385 6.29 0.08 -19.57
N VAL A 386 5.56 -0.81 -18.90
CA VAL A 386 4.65 -0.40 -17.81
C VAL A 386 5.45 0.14 -16.63
N ILE A 387 6.57 -0.49 -16.25
CA ILE A 387 7.45 0.01 -15.17
C ILE A 387 7.97 1.41 -15.52
N ARG A 388 8.41 1.64 -16.76
CA ARG A 388 8.84 2.95 -17.22
C ARG A 388 7.72 3.99 -17.12
N TYR A 389 6.51 3.60 -17.52
CA TYR A 389 5.34 4.48 -17.41
C TYR A 389 5.02 4.84 -15.97
N ILE A 390 5.14 3.88 -15.02
CA ILE A 390 4.97 4.13 -13.59
C ILE A 390 5.97 5.19 -13.14
N TYR A 391 7.25 5.04 -13.47
CA TYR A 391 8.29 6.01 -13.09
C TYR A 391 7.95 7.44 -13.52
N ASP A 392 7.43 7.61 -14.74
CA ASP A 392 7.16 8.93 -15.30
C ASP A 392 5.85 9.55 -14.84
N ASN A 393 4.86 8.76 -14.41
CA ASN A 393 3.47 9.25 -14.28
C ASN A 393 2.82 9.03 -12.91
N ILE A 394 3.16 8.01 -12.15
CA ILE A 394 2.46 7.69 -10.91
C ILE A 394 3.44 7.33 -9.79
N MET A 395 3.12 7.74 -8.56
CA MET A 395 4.04 7.57 -7.45
C MET A 395 4.19 6.12 -7.00
N TYR A 396 3.09 5.37 -6.93
CA TYR A 396 3.09 4.01 -6.37
C TYR A 396 2.10 3.11 -7.11
N ALA A 397 2.59 2.02 -7.67
CA ALA A 397 1.77 1.06 -8.38
C ALA A 397 2.25 -0.39 -8.20
N GLU A 398 1.31 -1.32 -8.33
CA GLU A 398 1.51 -2.77 -8.31
C GLU A 398 0.99 -3.37 -9.63
N LEU A 399 1.76 -4.29 -10.21
CA LEU A 399 1.35 -5.07 -11.38
C LEU A 399 0.91 -6.46 -10.93
N ASN A 400 -0.34 -6.79 -11.22
CA ASN A 400 -0.88 -8.13 -11.05
C ASN A 400 -0.95 -8.85 -12.40
N THR A 401 -0.40 -10.04 -12.47
CA THR A 401 -0.46 -10.88 -13.67
C THR A 401 -1.32 -12.11 -13.41
N LYS A 402 -1.90 -12.69 -14.44
CA LYS A 402 -2.60 -13.99 -14.35
C LYS A 402 -1.58 -15.12 -14.30
N SER A 403 -0.78 -15.14 -13.25
CA SER A 403 0.20 -16.19 -12.98
C SER A 403 -0.02 -16.70 -11.57
N ASP A 404 -0.70 -17.83 -11.47
CA ASP A 404 -1.00 -18.50 -10.21
C ASP A 404 0.01 -19.58 -9.92
N TYR A 405 0.16 -19.93 -8.65
CA TYR A 405 1.06 -20.98 -8.21
C TYR A 405 0.33 -22.00 -7.35
N CYS A 406 0.31 -23.25 -7.80
CA CYS A 406 -0.31 -24.31 -7.04
C CYS A 406 0.57 -24.75 -5.86
N GLN A 407 0.12 -24.52 -4.64
CA GLN A 407 0.84 -24.88 -3.42
C GLN A 407 0.92 -26.42 -3.20
N VAL A 408 0.15 -27.20 -3.96
CA VAL A 408 0.12 -28.67 -3.83
C VAL A 408 1.14 -29.35 -4.75
N CYS A 409 1.21 -28.92 -6.02
CA CYS A 409 2.07 -29.58 -7.01
C CYS A 409 3.18 -28.69 -7.58
N GLY A 410 3.22 -27.38 -7.22
CA GLY A 410 4.21 -26.45 -7.76
C GLY A 410 3.89 -25.94 -9.18
N TYR A 411 2.71 -26.22 -9.72
CA TYR A 411 2.31 -25.68 -11.03
C TYR A 411 2.39 -24.15 -11.02
N ASP A 412 2.98 -23.59 -12.05
CA ASP A 412 3.15 -22.15 -12.26
C ASP A 412 2.43 -21.78 -13.56
N GLY A 413 1.33 -21.04 -13.45
CA GLY A 413 0.47 -20.71 -14.58
C GLY A 413 -0.94 -20.32 -14.15
N GLU A 414 -1.87 -20.27 -15.07
CA GLU A 414 -3.26 -19.90 -14.78
C GLU A 414 -4.01 -21.05 -14.07
N ILE A 415 -4.50 -20.79 -12.85
CA ILE A 415 -5.38 -21.68 -12.11
C ILE A 415 -6.81 -21.16 -12.25
N LYS A 416 -7.73 -22.02 -12.72
CA LYS A 416 -9.11 -21.62 -12.96
C LYS A 416 -9.91 -21.62 -11.67
N ILE A 417 -10.77 -20.61 -11.53
CA ILE A 417 -11.82 -20.61 -10.53
C ILE A 417 -13.07 -21.15 -11.21
N ILE A 418 -13.61 -22.24 -10.70
CA ILE A 418 -14.85 -22.86 -11.19
C ILE A 418 -15.90 -22.87 -10.09
N GLU A 419 -17.16 -22.85 -10.48
CA GLU A 419 -18.28 -23.07 -9.56
C GLU A 419 -18.57 -24.57 -9.51
N ASP A 420 -18.47 -25.14 -8.32
CA ASP A 420 -18.76 -26.53 -8.04
C ASP A 420 -19.71 -26.62 -6.84
N ASP A 421 -20.91 -27.12 -7.10
CA ASP A 421 -21.98 -27.26 -6.09
C ASP A 421 -22.30 -25.95 -5.32
N GLY A 422 -22.36 -24.83 -6.06
CA GLY A 422 -22.61 -23.49 -5.50
C GLY A 422 -21.44 -22.90 -4.70
N LYS A 423 -20.26 -23.49 -4.79
CA LYS A 423 -19.03 -23.00 -4.16
C LYS A 423 -17.98 -22.68 -5.22
N LEU A 424 -17.24 -21.60 -5.00
CA LEU A 424 -16.08 -21.28 -5.83
C LEU A 424 -14.90 -22.17 -5.39
N VAL A 425 -14.38 -22.95 -6.31
CA VAL A 425 -13.23 -23.83 -6.07
C VAL A 425 -12.11 -23.53 -7.07
N TRP A 426 -10.87 -23.70 -6.63
CA TRP A 426 -9.69 -23.53 -7.47
C TRP A 426 -9.32 -24.87 -8.10
N GLU A 427 -9.26 -24.94 -9.42
CA GLU A 427 -8.87 -26.14 -10.17
C GLU A 427 -7.49 -25.96 -10.78
N CYS A 428 -6.51 -26.70 -10.27
CA CYS A 428 -5.18 -26.76 -10.86
C CYS A 428 -5.17 -27.67 -12.08
N PRO A 429 -4.70 -27.19 -13.26
CA PRO A 429 -4.70 -28.01 -14.48
C PRO A 429 -3.82 -29.24 -14.38
N GLN A 430 -2.74 -29.19 -13.58
CA GLN A 430 -1.75 -30.25 -13.52
C GLN A 430 -2.18 -31.45 -12.67
N HIS A 431 -2.83 -31.23 -11.54
CA HIS A 431 -3.21 -32.35 -10.66
C HIS A 431 -4.72 -32.49 -10.49
N ARG A 432 -5.53 -31.71 -11.18
CA ARG A 432 -6.99 -31.74 -11.21
C ARG A 432 -7.66 -31.82 -9.82
N SER A 433 -6.93 -31.47 -8.77
CA SER A 433 -7.44 -31.44 -7.41
C SER A 433 -8.30 -30.19 -7.23
N ARG A 434 -9.53 -30.39 -6.80
CA ARG A 434 -10.44 -29.33 -6.41
C ARG A 434 -10.23 -29.06 -4.93
N ASN A 435 -9.55 -28.00 -4.60
CA ASN A 435 -9.35 -27.59 -3.22
C ASN A 435 -10.43 -26.58 -2.84
N ASN A 436 -11.29 -26.96 -1.90
CA ASN A 436 -12.11 -26.02 -1.16
C ASN A 436 -11.17 -25.20 -0.26
N TRP A 437 -10.72 -24.07 -0.74
CA TRP A 437 -10.09 -23.09 0.13
C TRP A 437 -11.20 -22.47 0.98
N HIS A 438 -11.37 -22.99 2.19
CA HIS A 438 -12.05 -22.21 3.19
C HIS A 438 -11.31 -20.90 3.31
N THR A 439 -12.01 -19.84 2.99
CA THR A 439 -11.61 -18.45 3.02
C THR A 439 -11.02 -18.09 4.38
N SER A 440 -9.75 -18.31 4.59
CA SER A 440 -8.97 -17.47 5.46
C SER A 440 -8.78 -16.17 4.66
N GLY A 441 -9.56 -15.14 5.01
CA GLY A 441 -9.93 -13.97 4.23
C GLY A 441 -8.84 -13.02 3.75
N SER A 442 -7.76 -13.52 3.13
CA SER A 442 -6.67 -12.66 2.65
C SER A 442 -6.51 -12.59 1.13
N TRP A 443 -7.29 -13.36 0.34
CA TRP A 443 -7.13 -13.38 -1.13
C TRP A 443 -8.30 -12.81 -1.92
N LEU A 444 -9.45 -12.49 -1.27
CA LEU A 444 -10.59 -11.84 -1.93
C LEU A 444 -10.59 -10.30 -1.80
N ALA A 445 -9.53 -9.70 -1.33
CA ALA A 445 -9.34 -8.26 -1.24
C ALA A 445 -8.25 -7.76 -2.20
N ARG A 446 -8.04 -8.49 -3.28
CA ARG A 446 -7.24 -8.00 -4.40
C ARG A 446 -8.11 -7.42 -5.49
#